data_8d79ec433cb58b4c8f4976ac9d128056
#
_entry.id   8d79ec433cb58b4c8f4976ac9d128056
#
_cell.length_a   1.000
_cell.length_b   1.000
_cell.length_c   1.000
_cell.angle_alpha   90.00
_cell.angle_beta   90.00
_cell.angle_gamma   90.00
#
_symmetry.space_group_name_H-M   'P 1'
#
loop_
_entity.id
_entity.type
_entity.pdbx_description
1 polymer ?
#
loop_
_entity_poly.entity_id
_entity_poly.type
_entity_poly.pdbx_seq_one_letter_code
_entity_poly.pdbx_strand_id
1 'polypeptide(L)'
;AWAVGPHPLLASVYANFFPEETPENRLDRFQSLLRNLNHLEAAIISANLHIAIEDFPKARSVLVPFTEAELDSRVATLMAAAEKGCGEDEKVVSGWLSKSTTSKRPPEWICDRCGNIDSWRPVCSKCDTFDSQIWASPSNSTELHHGLTTLPFVLDSSDVKPEKDAGNISDDNEGDTAHEEREVESNSEVAPDLSSEEKNETKGKDRRKE
;
A
#
# COMPACT_ATOMS: atom_id res chain seq x y z
N ALA A 1 1.94 -6.24 20.37
CA ALA A 1 2.50 -6.79 19.13
C ALA A 1 3.61 -5.89 18.61
N TRP A 2 3.36 -4.63 18.25
CA TRP A 2 4.33 -3.70 17.63
C TRP A 2 5.64 -3.53 18.43
N ALA A 3 5.57 -3.39 19.75
CA ALA A 3 6.74 -3.22 20.60
C ALA A 3 7.64 -4.47 20.67
N VAL A 4 7.11 -5.63 20.33
CA VAL A 4 7.85 -6.91 20.31
C VAL A 4 8.56 -7.11 18.97
N GLY A 5 7.88 -6.74 17.87
CA GLY A 5 8.43 -6.82 16.52
C GLY A 5 7.62 -5.95 15.57
N PRO A 6 8.15 -4.77 15.19
CA PRO A 6 7.53 -3.96 14.16
C PRO A 6 7.41 -4.74 12.85
N HIS A 7 6.20 -4.77 12.29
CA HIS A 7 5.91 -5.50 11.06
C HIS A 7 5.02 -4.66 10.14
N PRO A 8 5.28 -4.59 8.83
CA PRO A 8 4.53 -3.72 7.91
C PRO A 8 3.04 -4.03 7.89
N LEU A 9 2.63 -5.29 8.00
CA LEU A 9 1.22 -5.66 8.06
C LEU A 9 0.50 -5.12 9.31
N LEU A 10 1.17 -5.02 10.45
CA LEU A 10 0.58 -4.40 11.65
C LEU A 10 0.30 -2.92 11.44
N ALA A 11 1.25 -2.22 10.80
CA ALA A 11 1.07 -0.82 10.45
C ALA A 11 -0.04 -0.61 9.42
N SER A 12 -0.11 -1.46 8.41
CA SER A 12 -1.17 -1.43 7.40
C SER A 12 -2.56 -1.64 8.01
N VAL A 13 -2.73 -2.64 8.87
CA VAL A 13 -3.99 -2.88 9.59
C VAL A 13 -4.35 -1.67 10.45
N TYR A 14 -3.37 -1.10 11.17
CA TYR A 14 -3.60 0.07 12.01
C TYR A 14 -3.97 1.32 11.19
N ALA A 15 -3.38 1.50 10.01
CA ALA A 15 -3.75 2.58 9.09
C ALA A 15 -5.21 2.46 8.61
N ASN A 16 -5.67 1.24 8.33
CA ASN A 16 -6.99 0.98 7.78
C ASN A 16 -8.14 1.12 8.78
N PHE A 17 -7.87 1.34 10.08
CA PHE A 17 -8.94 1.60 11.05
C PHE A 17 -9.70 2.91 10.78
N PHE A 18 -9.05 3.88 10.15
CA PHE A 18 -9.64 5.19 9.85
C PHE A 18 -9.28 5.59 8.41
N PRO A 19 -9.94 5.03 7.40
CA PRO A 19 -9.59 5.26 6.00
C PRO A 19 -9.76 6.72 5.56
N GLU A 20 -10.74 7.43 6.12
CA GLU A 20 -11.05 8.83 5.79
C GLU A 20 -10.21 9.84 6.61
N GLU A 21 -9.21 9.38 7.33
CA GLU A 21 -8.35 10.22 8.15
C GLU A 21 -7.41 11.06 7.30
N THR A 22 -7.22 12.35 7.67
CA THR A 22 -6.22 13.19 7.00
C THR A 22 -4.79 12.70 7.30
N PRO A 23 -3.81 12.98 6.42
CA PRO A 23 -2.42 12.58 6.63
C PRO A 23 -1.85 13.07 7.97
N GLU A 24 -2.18 14.29 8.40
CA GLU A 24 -1.72 14.88 9.66
C GLU A 24 -2.29 14.12 10.87
N ASN A 25 -3.60 13.85 10.87
CA ASN A 25 -4.24 13.08 11.93
C ASN A 25 -3.67 11.66 12.01
N ARG A 26 -3.37 11.07 10.85
CA ARG A 26 -2.71 9.76 10.76
C ARG A 26 -1.33 9.79 11.37
N LEU A 27 -0.52 10.79 11.06
CA LEU A 27 0.81 10.97 11.66
C LEU A 27 0.72 11.05 13.17
N ASP A 28 -0.17 11.89 13.72
CA ASP A 28 -0.37 12.05 15.16
C ASP A 28 -0.77 10.73 15.83
N ARG A 29 -1.69 9.98 15.22
CA ARG A 29 -2.12 8.68 15.72
C ARG A 29 -0.98 7.65 15.74
N PHE A 30 -0.11 7.68 14.72
CA PHE A 30 1.03 6.78 14.62
C PHE A 30 2.18 7.12 15.57
N GLN A 31 2.25 8.33 16.14
CA GLN A 31 3.36 8.73 17.01
C GLN A 31 3.64 7.75 18.14
N SER A 32 2.62 7.12 18.71
CA SER A 32 2.80 6.11 19.75
C SER A 32 3.55 4.85 19.29
N LEU A 33 3.38 4.47 18.02
CA LEU A 33 4.07 3.34 17.38
C LEU A 33 5.49 3.72 16.94
N LEU A 34 5.70 4.99 16.58
CA LEU A 34 6.94 5.49 16.00
C LEU A 34 8.00 5.87 17.04
N ARG A 35 7.70 5.79 18.35
CA ARG A 35 8.64 6.16 19.43
C ARG A 35 9.98 5.43 19.35
N ASN A 36 10.01 4.21 18.82
CA ASN A 36 11.23 3.44 18.64
C ASN A 36 11.72 3.53 17.19
N LEU A 37 12.34 4.64 16.81
CA LEU A 37 12.90 4.87 15.47
C LEU A 37 14.21 4.08 15.20
N ASN A 38 14.73 3.35 16.18
CA ASN A 38 15.89 2.47 15.98
C ASN A 38 15.55 1.18 15.22
N HIS A 39 14.32 1.04 14.78
CA HIS A 39 13.86 -0.09 13.97
C HIS A 39 13.51 0.37 12.56
N LEU A 40 14.03 -0.37 11.57
CA LEU A 40 13.86 -0.05 10.14
C LEU A 40 12.39 0.17 9.74
N GLU A 41 11.48 -0.72 10.15
CA GLU A 41 10.06 -0.60 9.80
C GLU A 41 9.41 0.67 10.39
N ALA A 42 9.79 1.06 11.61
CA ALA A 42 9.29 2.30 12.20
C ALA A 42 9.80 3.53 11.44
N ALA A 43 11.06 3.51 11.00
CA ALA A 43 11.64 4.59 10.19
C ALA A 43 10.96 4.69 8.81
N ILE A 44 10.73 3.58 8.13
CA ILE A 44 10.04 3.53 6.85
C ILE A 44 8.63 4.11 6.97
N ILE A 45 7.87 3.70 7.99
CA ILE A 45 6.50 4.21 8.21
C ILE A 45 6.52 5.71 8.53
N SER A 46 7.43 6.13 9.42
CA SER A 46 7.58 7.55 9.76
C SER A 46 7.90 8.40 8.52
N ALA A 47 8.83 7.94 7.69
CA ALA A 47 9.20 8.64 6.46
C ALA A 47 8.01 8.75 5.48
N ASN A 48 7.27 7.66 5.28
CA ASN A 48 6.06 7.69 4.44
C ASN A 48 5.03 8.71 4.95
N LEU A 49 4.78 8.74 6.26
CA LEU A 49 3.82 9.69 6.85
C LEU A 49 4.28 11.13 6.71
N HIS A 50 5.59 11.40 6.89
CA HIS A 50 6.14 12.75 6.68
C HIS A 50 6.11 13.16 5.20
N ILE A 51 6.35 12.24 4.27
CA ILE A 51 6.19 12.50 2.82
C ILE A 51 4.73 12.84 2.50
N ALA A 52 3.76 12.13 3.11
CA ALA A 52 2.34 12.37 2.87
C ALA A 52 1.85 13.76 3.32
N ILE A 53 2.52 14.37 4.30
CA ILE A 53 2.27 15.76 4.75
C ILE A 53 3.26 16.76 4.16
N GLU A 54 4.07 16.34 3.16
CA GLU A 54 5.09 17.15 2.50
C GLU A 54 6.22 17.66 3.41
N ASP A 55 6.42 17.04 4.59
CA ASP A 55 7.57 17.31 5.47
C ASP A 55 8.78 16.47 5.03
N PHE A 56 9.30 16.76 3.83
CA PHE A 56 10.40 16.04 3.22
C PHE A 56 11.71 16.10 4.03
N PRO A 57 12.09 17.24 4.65
CA PRO A 57 13.28 17.28 5.48
C PRO A 57 13.21 16.32 6.67
N LYS A 58 12.04 16.17 7.28
CA LYS A 58 11.83 15.22 8.37
C LYS A 58 11.89 13.79 7.90
N ALA A 59 11.23 13.47 6.77
CA ALA A 59 11.30 12.15 6.15
C ALA A 59 12.73 11.73 5.88
N ARG A 60 13.55 12.61 5.26
CA ARG A 60 14.99 12.41 5.04
C ARG A 60 15.73 12.12 6.34
N SER A 61 15.55 12.97 7.36
CA SER A 61 16.27 12.84 8.63
C SER A 61 16.05 11.52 9.35
N VAL A 62 14.85 10.95 9.23
CA VAL A 62 14.47 9.67 9.85
C VAL A 62 15.13 8.49 9.13
N LEU A 63 15.36 8.59 7.81
CA LEU A 63 15.95 7.53 6.99
C LEU A 63 17.47 7.49 7.03
N VAL A 64 18.15 8.61 7.27
CA VAL A 64 19.63 8.72 7.25
C VAL A 64 20.33 7.61 8.05
N PRO A 65 19.90 7.23 9.27
CA PRO A 65 20.58 6.17 10.03
C PRO A 65 20.57 4.78 9.35
N PHE A 66 19.70 4.59 8.35
CA PHE A 66 19.51 3.31 7.65
C PHE A 66 20.09 3.31 6.23
N THR A 67 20.91 4.31 5.89
CA THR A 67 21.50 4.43 4.55
C THR A 67 22.91 3.84 4.44
N GLU A 68 23.61 3.56 5.56
CA GLU A 68 25.03 3.20 5.57
C GLU A 68 25.31 1.71 5.65
N ALA A 69 24.41 0.92 6.25
CA ALA A 69 24.60 -0.52 6.43
C ALA A 69 24.10 -1.32 5.20
N GLU A 70 23.43 -2.42 5.43
CA GLU A 70 22.72 -3.14 4.38
C GLU A 70 21.48 -2.35 3.93
N LEU A 71 21.66 -1.47 2.93
CA LEU A 71 20.59 -0.60 2.42
C LEU A 71 19.39 -1.41 1.92
N ASP A 72 18.23 -1.16 2.51
CA ASP A 72 16.95 -1.71 2.04
C ASP A 72 16.46 -0.89 0.84
N SER A 73 15.94 -1.56 -0.20
CA SER A 73 15.47 -0.89 -1.42
C SER A 73 14.33 0.10 -1.16
N ARG A 74 13.50 -0.13 -0.14
CA ARG A 74 12.44 0.80 0.28
C ARG A 74 13.03 2.10 0.85
N VAL A 75 14.11 2.00 1.64
CA VAL A 75 14.80 3.18 2.17
C VAL A 75 15.36 4.01 1.02
N ALA A 76 16.01 3.38 0.05
CA ALA A 76 16.56 4.08 -1.10
C ALA A 76 15.46 4.79 -1.93
N THR A 77 14.31 4.13 -2.12
CA THR A 77 13.17 4.72 -2.83
C THR A 77 12.57 5.92 -2.07
N LEU A 78 12.41 5.80 -0.75
CA LEU A 78 11.90 6.89 0.09
C LEU A 78 12.89 8.06 0.18
N MET A 79 14.21 7.78 0.20
CA MET A 79 15.23 8.83 0.11
C MET A 79 15.13 9.59 -1.21
N ALA A 80 14.93 8.89 -2.35
CA ALA A 80 14.71 9.55 -3.64
C ALA A 80 13.49 10.48 -3.60
N ALA A 81 12.38 10.03 -3.00
CA ALA A 81 11.18 10.84 -2.85
C ALA A 81 11.39 12.07 -1.95
N ALA A 82 12.07 11.88 -0.81
CA ALA A 82 12.39 12.96 0.12
C ALA A 82 13.33 14.00 -0.50
N GLU A 83 14.40 13.57 -1.20
CA GLU A 83 15.33 14.47 -1.88
C GLU A 83 14.63 15.26 -3.00
N LYS A 84 13.75 14.61 -3.78
CA LYS A 84 12.95 15.28 -4.79
C LYS A 84 12.03 16.34 -4.17
N GLY A 85 11.37 16.02 -3.06
CA GLY A 85 10.52 16.97 -2.35
C GLY A 85 11.30 18.11 -1.68
N CYS A 86 12.55 17.89 -1.29
CA CYS A 86 13.46 18.94 -0.83
C CYS A 86 13.97 19.85 -1.97
N GLY A 87 13.73 19.49 -3.23
CA GLY A 87 14.20 20.26 -4.40
C GLY A 87 15.65 19.98 -4.79
N GLU A 88 16.18 18.82 -4.40
CA GLU A 88 17.54 18.40 -4.78
C GLU A 88 17.64 18.08 -6.28
N ASP A 89 18.86 18.12 -6.81
CA ASP A 89 19.15 17.86 -8.22
C ASP A 89 18.68 16.48 -8.68
N GLU A 90 18.20 16.38 -9.91
CA GLU A 90 17.78 15.12 -10.56
C GLU A 90 18.86 14.02 -10.49
N LYS A 91 20.13 14.40 -10.46
CA LYS A 91 21.26 13.46 -10.29
C LYS A 91 21.27 12.79 -8.93
N VAL A 92 20.88 13.51 -7.85
CA VAL A 92 20.79 12.96 -6.50
C VAL A 92 19.63 11.99 -6.43
N VAL A 93 18.49 12.39 -6.96
CA VAL A 93 17.26 11.57 -7.03
C VAL A 93 17.52 10.27 -7.82
N SER A 94 18.08 10.38 -9.02
CA SER A 94 18.38 9.22 -9.86
C SER A 94 19.45 8.33 -9.24
N GLY A 95 20.41 8.89 -8.51
CA GLY A 95 21.40 8.15 -7.72
C GLY A 95 20.75 7.25 -6.66
N TRP A 96 19.77 7.76 -5.92
CA TRP A 96 19.00 6.96 -4.97
C TRP A 96 18.14 5.90 -5.64
N LEU A 97 17.48 6.21 -6.76
CA LEU A 97 16.71 5.25 -7.53
C LEU A 97 17.60 4.11 -8.09
N SER A 98 18.80 4.44 -8.57
CA SER A 98 19.76 3.41 -8.98
C SER A 98 20.20 2.52 -7.82
N LYS A 99 20.42 3.09 -6.65
CA LYS A 99 20.73 2.32 -5.44
C LYS A 99 19.56 1.39 -5.06
N SER A 100 18.31 1.81 -5.21
CA SER A 100 17.16 0.98 -4.84
C SER A 100 17.10 -0.33 -5.63
N THR A 101 17.56 -0.34 -6.89
CA THR A 101 17.55 -1.55 -7.73
C THR A 101 18.63 -2.58 -7.36
N THR A 102 19.71 -2.13 -6.72
CA THR A 102 20.84 -2.98 -6.30
C THR A 102 20.87 -3.28 -4.81
N SER A 103 20.00 -2.63 -4.05
CA SER A 103 19.89 -2.79 -2.61
C SER A 103 19.20 -4.09 -2.20
N LYS A 104 19.26 -4.40 -0.91
CA LYS A 104 18.59 -5.55 -0.32
C LYS A 104 17.10 -5.48 -0.55
N ARG A 105 16.53 -6.59 -1.02
CA ARG A 105 15.07 -6.71 -1.17
C ARG A 105 14.39 -6.68 0.21
N PRO A 106 13.17 -6.09 0.30
CA PRO A 106 12.41 -6.12 1.53
C PRO A 106 12.11 -7.56 1.96
N PRO A 107 11.91 -7.81 3.28
CA PRO A 107 11.51 -9.11 3.73
C PRO A 107 10.10 -9.46 3.23
N GLU A 108 9.92 -10.73 2.93
CA GLU A 108 8.67 -11.34 2.46
C GLU A 108 8.42 -12.67 3.19
N TRP A 109 7.21 -13.20 3.11
CA TRP A 109 6.93 -14.53 3.62
C TRP A 109 7.47 -15.58 2.64
N ILE A 110 8.45 -16.33 3.09
CA ILE A 110 9.17 -17.33 2.29
C ILE A 110 9.02 -18.68 2.96
N CYS A 111 8.65 -19.69 2.20
CA CYS A 111 8.69 -21.06 2.69
C CYS A 111 10.16 -21.51 2.83
N ASP A 112 10.57 -21.87 4.04
CA ASP A 112 11.93 -22.34 4.36
C ASP A 112 12.28 -23.66 3.65
N ARG A 113 11.26 -24.45 3.29
CA ARG A 113 11.44 -25.75 2.62
C ARG A 113 11.58 -25.66 1.12
N CYS A 114 10.79 -24.84 0.43
CA CYS A 114 10.76 -24.81 -1.03
C CYS A 114 11.07 -23.45 -1.65
N GLY A 115 11.32 -22.42 -0.82
CA GLY A 115 11.63 -21.06 -1.28
C GLY A 115 10.45 -20.32 -1.91
N ASN A 116 9.23 -20.85 -1.84
CA ASN A 116 8.05 -20.18 -2.38
C ASN A 116 7.77 -18.90 -1.60
N ILE A 117 7.57 -17.80 -2.33
CA ILE A 117 7.20 -16.49 -1.78
C ILE A 117 5.71 -16.31 -1.99
N ASP A 118 4.97 -16.04 -0.91
CA ASP A 118 3.51 -15.89 -0.93
C ASP A 118 3.05 -15.01 0.25
N SER A 119 1.76 -14.70 0.34
CA SER A 119 1.16 -14.17 1.56
C SER A 119 1.23 -15.21 2.67
N TRP A 120 1.28 -14.75 3.93
CA TRP A 120 1.30 -15.69 5.07
C TRP A 120 0.09 -16.62 5.07
N ARG A 121 0.36 -17.89 5.27
CA ARG A 121 -0.63 -18.95 5.43
C ARG A 121 -0.04 -20.10 6.24
N PRO A 122 -0.85 -20.86 6.99
CA PRO A 122 -0.32 -21.95 7.84
C PRO A 122 0.25 -23.11 7.03
N VAL A 123 -0.15 -23.29 5.79
CA VAL A 123 0.31 -24.36 4.88
C VAL A 123 0.84 -23.73 3.61
N CYS A 124 2.04 -24.08 3.20
CA CYS A 124 2.64 -23.57 1.97
C CYS A 124 1.82 -23.99 0.74
N SER A 125 1.51 -23.03 -0.15
CA SER A 125 0.71 -23.27 -1.36
C SER A 125 1.41 -24.15 -2.42
N LYS A 126 2.73 -24.30 -2.32
CA LYS A 126 3.54 -25.02 -3.32
C LYS A 126 3.95 -26.43 -2.87
N CYS A 127 4.28 -26.61 -1.60
CA CYS A 127 4.82 -27.88 -1.12
C CYS A 127 4.00 -28.49 0.03
N ASP A 128 2.84 -27.90 0.36
CA ASP A 128 1.90 -28.36 1.39
C ASP A 128 2.50 -28.56 2.79
N THR A 129 3.69 -28.00 3.04
CA THR A 129 4.33 -28.09 4.36
C THR A 129 3.66 -27.12 5.32
N PHE A 130 3.29 -27.62 6.49
CA PHE A 130 2.71 -26.83 7.59
C PHE A 130 3.80 -26.05 8.33
N ASP A 131 3.48 -24.82 8.77
CA ASP A 131 4.33 -23.95 9.62
C ASP A 131 5.75 -23.75 9.07
N SER A 132 5.87 -23.57 7.75
CA SER A 132 7.14 -23.46 7.04
C SER A 132 7.42 -22.05 6.50
N GLN A 133 6.59 -21.05 6.83
CA GLN A 133 6.82 -19.69 6.34
C GLN A 133 7.60 -18.84 7.34
N ILE A 134 8.69 -18.28 6.88
CA ILE A 134 9.54 -17.36 7.62
C ILE A 134 9.48 -15.96 6.99
N TRP A 135 9.60 -14.93 7.81
CA TRP A 135 9.68 -13.55 7.36
C TRP A 135 11.17 -13.20 7.15
N ALA A 136 11.58 -13.17 5.89
CA ALA A 136 12.99 -12.98 5.53
C ALA A 136 13.15 -12.27 4.18
N SER A 137 14.31 -11.63 3.96
CA SER A 137 14.64 -11.06 2.65
C SER A 137 15.00 -12.18 1.68
N PRO A 138 14.38 -12.22 0.48
CA PRO A 138 14.73 -13.19 -0.55
C PRO A 138 16.20 -13.03 -0.97
N SER A 139 16.91 -14.15 -1.16
CA SER A 139 18.23 -14.11 -1.77
C SER A 139 18.12 -13.65 -3.23
N ASN A 140 19.10 -12.85 -3.70
CA ASN A 140 19.11 -12.22 -5.03
C ASN A 140 19.09 -13.19 -6.23
N SER A 141 18.98 -14.49 -5.99
CA SER A 141 19.00 -15.55 -7.00
C SER A 141 17.63 -16.00 -7.49
N THR A 142 16.54 -15.42 -6.99
CA THR A 142 15.18 -15.83 -7.37
C THR A 142 14.47 -14.69 -8.11
N GLU A 143 13.94 -15.02 -9.27
CA GLU A 143 13.27 -14.20 -10.27
C GLU A 143 12.43 -13.03 -9.74
N LEU A 144 12.49 -11.92 -10.50
CA LEU A 144 11.68 -10.71 -10.34
C LEU A 144 10.17 -11.02 -10.34
N HIS A 145 9.62 -11.34 -9.19
CA HIS A 145 8.18 -11.37 -9.02
C HIS A 145 7.74 -10.40 -7.90
N HIS A 146 7.08 -9.33 -8.32
CA HIS A 146 6.21 -8.45 -7.53
C HIS A 146 6.83 -7.58 -6.43
N GLY A 147 7.71 -6.65 -6.80
CA GLY A 147 8.28 -5.68 -5.87
C GLY A 147 7.66 -4.29 -5.89
N LEU A 148 6.35 -4.11 -5.82
CA LEU A 148 5.75 -2.75 -5.70
C LEU A 148 4.60 -2.65 -4.69
N THR A 149 4.66 -3.41 -3.61
CA THR A 149 3.65 -3.29 -2.55
C THR A 149 4.12 -2.42 -1.37
N THR A 150 5.03 -1.47 -1.61
CA THR A 150 5.67 -0.72 -0.51
C THR A 150 5.19 0.71 -0.32
N LEU A 151 4.17 1.17 -1.07
CA LEU A 151 3.64 2.53 -0.89
C LEU A 151 2.12 2.57 -0.72
N PRO A 152 1.49 1.85 0.23
CA PRO A 152 0.05 2.00 0.46
C PRO A 152 -0.32 3.34 1.10
N PHE A 153 0.66 4.17 1.45
CA PHE A 153 0.43 5.43 2.16
C PHE A 153 0.53 6.68 1.29
N VAL A 154 1.04 6.56 0.05
CA VAL A 154 1.39 7.72 -0.80
C VAL A 154 0.58 7.78 -2.09
N LEU A 155 -0.11 6.71 -2.50
CA LEU A 155 -0.85 6.69 -3.76
C LEU A 155 -2.36 6.81 -3.54
N ASP A 156 -2.79 8.02 -3.21
CA ASP A 156 -4.10 8.50 -3.61
C ASP A 156 -3.89 9.75 -4.49
N SER A 157 -3.35 9.51 -5.68
CA SER A 157 -3.26 10.53 -6.73
C SER A 157 -4.14 10.10 -7.90
N SER A 158 -5.38 10.49 -7.81
CA SER A 158 -6.37 10.58 -8.86
C SER A 158 -6.01 11.62 -9.94
N ASP A 159 -4.76 11.68 -10.41
CA ASP A 159 -4.39 12.56 -11.53
C ASP A 159 -3.22 12.01 -12.36
N VAL A 160 -3.42 10.82 -12.95
CA VAL A 160 -2.66 10.46 -14.15
C VAL A 160 -3.65 10.32 -15.30
N LYS A 161 -3.88 11.43 -16.01
CA LYS A 161 -4.49 11.39 -17.34
C LYS A 161 -3.53 10.68 -18.28
N PRO A 162 -3.96 9.64 -19.01
CA PRO A 162 -3.15 9.09 -20.08
C PRO A 162 -3.11 10.08 -21.24
N GLU A 163 -1.95 10.61 -21.55
CA GLU A 163 -1.70 11.26 -22.82
C GLU A 163 -1.89 10.24 -23.94
N LYS A 164 -2.82 10.55 -24.82
CA LYS A 164 -3.05 9.82 -26.06
C LYS A 164 -2.04 10.32 -27.07
N ASP A 165 -0.94 9.61 -27.25
CA ASP A 165 -0.14 9.75 -28.45
C ASP A 165 -0.81 9.01 -29.60
N ALA A 166 -1.28 9.78 -30.56
CA ALA A 166 -1.80 9.32 -31.83
C ALA A 166 -0.64 8.95 -32.75
N GLY A 167 -0.36 7.67 -32.85
CA GLY A 167 0.51 7.10 -33.88
C GLY A 167 -0.34 6.35 -34.91
N ASN A 168 -0.59 7.02 -36.03
CA ASN A 168 -1.24 6.52 -37.22
C ASN A 168 -0.38 5.43 -37.88
N ILE A 169 -0.86 4.22 -38.01
CA ILE A 169 -0.38 3.25 -39.01
C ILE A 169 -1.61 2.65 -39.69
N SER A 170 -1.80 3.07 -40.91
CA SER A 170 -2.64 2.46 -41.93
C SER A 170 -2.02 1.13 -42.39
N ASP A 171 -2.79 0.07 -42.41
CA ASP A 171 -2.65 -0.98 -43.43
C ASP A 171 -3.99 -1.67 -43.65
N ASP A 172 -4.36 -1.62 -44.90
CA ASP A 172 -5.52 -2.23 -45.51
C ASP A 172 -5.46 -3.77 -45.43
N ASN A 173 -6.54 -4.41 -45.08
CA ASN A 173 -6.90 -5.68 -45.73
C ASN A 173 -8.41 -5.96 -45.60
N GLU A 174 -9.02 -6.03 -46.75
CA GLU A 174 -10.40 -6.43 -47.01
C GLU A 174 -10.61 -7.92 -46.69
N GLY A 175 -11.79 -8.25 -46.19
CA GLY A 175 -12.20 -9.65 -45.99
C GLY A 175 -13.59 -9.79 -45.37
N ASP A 176 -14.57 -9.64 -46.22
CA ASP A 176 -15.96 -10.01 -46.21
C ASP A 176 -16.30 -11.29 -45.41
N THR A 177 -17.31 -11.28 -44.57
CA THR A 177 -18.48 -12.21 -44.58
C THR A 177 -19.49 -11.91 -43.44
N ALA A 178 -20.74 -11.96 -43.83
CA ALA A 178 -21.98 -11.64 -43.16
C ALA A 178 -22.45 -12.68 -42.11
N HIS A 179 -23.59 -12.28 -41.48
CA HIS A 179 -24.55 -13.02 -40.63
C HIS A 179 -24.21 -13.15 -39.15
N GLU A 180 -25.08 -12.87 -38.19
CA GLU A 180 -26.56 -13.00 -38.11
C GLU A 180 -27.02 -12.29 -36.83
N GLU A 181 -28.11 -11.58 -36.93
CA GLU A 181 -28.86 -10.92 -35.85
C GLU A 181 -29.50 -11.95 -34.91
N ARG A 182 -29.49 -11.66 -33.62
CA ARG A 182 -30.52 -12.17 -32.68
C ARG A 182 -30.79 -11.15 -31.60
N GLU A 183 -31.91 -10.49 -31.80
CA GLU A 183 -32.71 -9.84 -30.76
C GLU A 183 -33.27 -10.89 -29.79
N VAL A 184 -33.22 -10.63 -28.50
CA VAL A 184 -34.20 -11.15 -27.55
C VAL A 184 -34.49 -10.09 -26.49
N GLU A 185 -35.76 -9.78 -26.44
CA GLU A 185 -36.53 -8.84 -25.65
C GLU A 185 -36.34 -8.84 -24.15
N SER A 186 -36.63 -7.64 -23.64
CA SER A 186 -37.11 -7.20 -22.34
C SER A 186 -37.84 -8.21 -21.44
N ASN A 187 -37.60 -8.16 -20.15
CA ASN A 187 -38.70 -8.24 -19.19
C ASN A 187 -38.40 -7.43 -17.91
N SER A 188 -39.27 -6.50 -17.67
CA SER A 188 -39.49 -5.68 -16.50
C SER A 188 -40.33 -6.44 -15.46
N GLU A 189 -39.93 -6.38 -14.19
CA GLU A 189 -40.83 -6.52 -13.02
C GLU A 189 -40.20 -5.88 -11.81
N VAL A 190 -40.67 -4.72 -11.43
CA VAL A 190 -41.61 -4.32 -10.39
C VAL A 190 -41.16 -4.66 -8.96
N ALA A 191 -40.85 -3.58 -8.24
CA ALA A 191 -40.70 -3.53 -6.80
C ALA A 191 -42.05 -3.65 -6.07
N PRO A 192 -42.11 -4.02 -4.80
CA PRO A 192 -43.08 -3.43 -3.91
C PRO A 192 -42.49 -2.61 -2.80
N ASP A 193 -43.07 -1.43 -2.69
CA ASP A 193 -43.14 -0.48 -1.61
C ASP A 193 -43.77 -1.12 -0.34
N LEU A 194 -43.17 -0.90 0.82
CA LEU A 194 -43.83 -1.03 2.12
C LEU A 194 -43.37 0.08 3.06
N SER A 195 -44.10 1.18 2.97
CA SER A 195 -44.27 2.17 4.03
C SER A 195 -45.28 1.67 5.09
N SER A 196 -44.93 1.81 6.35
CA SER A 196 -45.84 2.17 7.48
C SER A 196 -45.04 2.18 8.76
N GLU A 197 -44.79 3.32 9.28
CA GLU A 197 -45.40 3.95 10.46
C GLU A 197 -45.52 3.01 11.69
N GLU A 198 -44.83 3.34 12.74
CA GLU A 198 -45.49 3.52 14.06
C GLU A 198 -44.64 4.37 15.01
N LYS A 199 -45.28 5.47 15.42
CA LYS A 199 -44.94 6.32 16.56
C LYS A 199 -45.26 5.57 17.84
N ASN A 200 -44.40 5.69 18.87
CA ASN A 200 -44.92 5.70 20.23
C ASN A 200 -44.11 6.59 21.14
N GLU A 201 -44.74 7.63 21.63
CA GLU A 201 -44.39 8.46 22.77
C GLU A 201 -44.63 7.68 24.07
N THR A 202 -43.80 7.96 25.06
CA THR A 202 -44.17 8.20 26.50
C THR A 202 -42.89 8.54 27.25
N LYS A 203 -42.66 9.74 27.63
CA LYS A 203 -43.10 10.47 28.84
C LYS A 203 -42.64 9.84 30.19
N GLY A 204 -41.66 10.54 30.81
CA GLY A 204 -41.79 10.92 32.17
C GLY A 204 -40.98 10.19 33.26
N LYS A 205 -40.04 10.80 33.87
CA LYS A 205 -40.13 11.33 35.26
C LYS A 205 -38.75 11.58 35.85
N ASP A 206 -38.51 12.81 36.08
CA ASP A 206 -37.98 13.55 37.19
C ASP A 206 -37.90 12.79 38.55
N ARG A 207 -36.71 12.89 39.21
CA ARG A 207 -36.43 12.97 40.65
C ARG A 207 -34.92 12.95 40.89
N ARG A 208 -34.34 14.06 41.15
CA ARG A 208 -33.93 14.80 42.36
C ARG A 208 -33.44 13.97 43.55
N LYS A 209 -32.28 14.44 44.06
CA LYS A 209 -31.69 14.32 45.42
C LYS A 209 -30.93 13.01 45.68
N GLU A 210 -29.70 13.08 46.16
CA GLU A 210 -28.98 13.91 47.19
C GLU A 210 -27.49 14.01 46.79
#